data_3d6762191a485d2bad6d37b5d006fae8
#
_entry.id   3d6762191a485d2bad6d37b5d006fae8
#
_cell.length_a   1.000
_cell.length_b   1.000
_cell.length_c   1.000
_cell.angle_alpha   90.00
_cell.angle_beta   90.00
_cell.angle_gamma   90.00
#
_symmetry.space_group_name_H-M   'P 1'
#
loop_
_entity.id
_entity.type
_entity.pdbx_description
1 polymer ?
#
loop_
_entity_poly.entity_id
_entity_poly.type
_entity_poly.pdbx_seq_one_letter_code
_entity_poly.pdbx_strand_id
1 'polypeptide(L)'
;PEATELQTAKTGKATVSATVIELAQKIGLGDCGVVIGATQDLDQFGIAHIRTTDLGVPILAPGFGAQGAKLASLKDQFGASSARVIPNMSRALTMAGPDSVAKLIDKAKLEL
;
A
#
# COMPACT_ATOMS: atom_id res chain seq x y z
N PRO A 1 -11.17 5.60 4.98
CA PRO A 1 -10.66 6.53 3.95
C PRO A 1 -11.73 7.52 3.57
N GLU A 2 -11.35 8.75 3.52
CA GLU A 2 -12.15 9.82 2.94
C GLU A 2 -12.41 9.47 1.47
N ALA A 3 -13.59 9.80 0.96
CA ALA A 3 -14.00 9.51 -0.40
C ALA A 3 -14.15 8.01 -0.78
N THR A 4 -14.49 7.14 0.16
CA THR A 4 -14.78 5.73 -0.12
C THR A 4 -15.83 5.59 -1.22
N GLU A 5 -16.90 6.37 -1.18
CA GLU A 5 -17.98 6.35 -2.18
C GLU A 5 -17.44 6.64 -3.60
N LEU A 6 -16.56 7.65 -3.74
CA LEU A 6 -15.94 7.95 -5.03
C LEU A 6 -15.03 6.80 -5.49
N GLN A 7 -14.19 6.28 -4.61
CA GLN A 7 -13.21 5.24 -4.95
C GLN A 7 -13.85 3.91 -5.32
N THR A 8 -15.01 3.58 -4.74
CA THR A 8 -15.80 2.37 -5.03
C THR A 8 -16.84 2.58 -6.12
N ALA A 9 -17.09 3.82 -6.55
CA ALA A 9 -17.98 4.10 -7.68
C ALA A 9 -17.51 3.37 -8.92
N LYS A 10 -18.46 2.91 -9.75
CA LYS A 10 -18.15 2.13 -10.95
C LYS A 10 -18.06 3.02 -12.19
N THR A 11 -17.00 2.83 -12.96
CA THR A 11 -16.82 3.34 -14.31
C THR A 11 -16.91 2.13 -15.27
N GLY A 12 -18.11 1.87 -15.77
CA GLY A 12 -18.38 0.64 -16.51
C GLY A 12 -18.38 -0.58 -15.58
N LYS A 13 -17.45 -1.54 -15.78
CA LYS A 13 -17.34 -2.75 -14.95
C LYS A 13 -16.34 -2.62 -13.80
N ALA A 14 -15.44 -1.64 -13.87
CA ALA A 14 -14.37 -1.42 -12.88
C ALA A 14 -14.75 -0.33 -11.87
N THR A 15 -14.13 -0.36 -10.68
CA THR A 15 -14.18 0.75 -9.73
C THR A 15 -13.27 1.89 -10.19
N VAL A 16 -13.49 3.10 -9.65
CA VAL A 16 -12.56 4.23 -9.87
C VAL A 16 -11.16 3.84 -9.42
N SER A 17 -11.01 3.18 -8.26
CA SER A 17 -9.71 2.70 -7.78
C SER A 17 -9.01 1.76 -8.78
N ALA A 18 -9.72 0.77 -9.31
CA ALA A 18 -9.18 -0.15 -10.31
C ALA A 18 -8.77 0.59 -11.60
N THR A 19 -9.60 1.52 -12.05
CA THR A 19 -9.32 2.33 -13.26
C THR A 19 -8.06 3.19 -13.08
N VAL A 20 -7.86 3.78 -11.91
CA VAL A 20 -6.65 4.57 -11.61
C VAL A 20 -5.41 3.69 -11.64
N ILE A 21 -5.48 2.48 -11.09
CA ILE A 21 -4.38 1.51 -11.15
C ILE A 21 -4.04 1.14 -12.60
N GLU A 22 -5.04 0.83 -13.42
CA GLU A 22 -4.83 0.53 -14.84
C GLU A 22 -4.19 1.70 -15.60
N LEU A 23 -4.55 2.95 -15.28
CA LEU A 23 -3.92 4.13 -15.85
C LEU A 23 -2.45 4.25 -15.43
N ALA A 24 -2.14 4.03 -14.16
CA ALA A 24 -0.77 4.04 -13.67
C ALA A 24 0.10 2.98 -14.36
N GLN A 25 -0.44 1.78 -14.57
CA GLN A 25 0.25 0.71 -15.30
C GLN A 25 0.53 1.07 -16.76
N LYS A 26 -0.40 1.78 -17.43
CA LYS A 26 -0.22 2.25 -18.83
C LYS A 26 0.85 3.32 -18.97
N ILE A 27 1.03 4.18 -17.96
CA ILE A 27 2.09 5.19 -17.95
C ILE A 27 3.46 4.52 -17.81
N GLY A 28 3.56 3.45 -17.01
CA GLY A 28 4.72 2.61 -16.90
C GLY A 28 5.67 2.92 -15.75
N LEU A 29 6.67 2.04 -15.60
CA LEU A 29 7.68 2.09 -14.55
C LEU A 29 8.56 3.35 -14.67
N GLY A 30 8.74 4.04 -13.54
CA GLY A 30 9.63 5.20 -13.42
C GLY A 30 8.91 6.54 -13.43
N ASP A 31 7.74 6.64 -14.07
CA ASP A 31 7.00 7.90 -14.21
C ASP A 31 5.79 7.97 -13.28
N CYS A 32 5.29 6.83 -12.81
CA CYS A 32 4.07 6.77 -12.00
C CYS A 32 4.12 5.62 -10.99
N GLY A 33 3.46 5.83 -9.86
CA GLY A 33 3.17 4.82 -8.85
C GLY A 33 1.79 5.07 -8.25
N VAL A 34 1.38 4.21 -7.32
CA VAL A 34 0.09 4.34 -6.64
C VAL A 34 0.27 4.37 -5.13
N VAL A 35 -0.68 4.98 -4.43
CA VAL A 35 -0.74 4.94 -2.97
C VAL A 35 -1.88 4.01 -2.57
N ILE A 36 -1.55 2.92 -1.85
CA ILE A 36 -2.52 1.96 -1.34
C ILE A 36 -2.27 1.77 0.15
N GLY A 37 -3.22 2.20 0.99
CA GLY A 37 -3.08 2.07 2.44
C GLY A 37 -2.98 0.60 2.88
N ALA A 38 -2.03 0.30 3.77
CA ALA A 38 -1.78 -1.06 4.25
C ALA A 38 -2.93 -1.67 5.08
N THR A 39 -3.89 -0.84 5.52
CA THR A 39 -5.08 -1.26 6.28
C THR A 39 -6.35 -1.31 5.43
N GLN A 40 -6.25 -1.10 4.11
CA GLN A 40 -7.42 -1.06 3.24
C GLN A 40 -7.90 -2.46 2.86
N ASP A 41 -9.19 -2.62 2.76
CA ASP A 41 -9.81 -3.81 2.18
C ASP A 41 -9.75 -3.73 0.64
N LEU A 42 -8.81 -4.45 0.05
CA LEU A 42 -8.58 -4.43 -1.39
C LEU A 42 -9.77 -4.97 -2.19
N ASP A 43 -10.58 -5.86 -1.60
CA ASP A 43 -11.78 -6.41 -2.22
C ASP A 43 -12.86 -5.34 -2.34
N GLN A 44 -13.07 -4.55 -1.27
CA GLN A 44 -14.02 -3.43 -1.27
C GLN A 44 -13.72 -2.43 -2.40
N PHE A 45 -12.45 -2.18 -2.67
CA PHE A 45 -12.03 -1.22 -3.71
C PHE A 45 -11.90 -1.86 -5.11
N GLY A 46 -12.17 -3.15 -5.26
CA GLY A 46 -12.10 -3.86 -6.54
C GLY A 46 -10.67 -4.04 -7.07
N ILE A 47 -9.68 -4.02 -6.18
CA ILE A 47 -8.25 -4.10 -6.51
C ILE A 47 -7.56 -5.33 -5.93
N ALA A 48 -8.33 -6.33 -5.49
CA ALA A 48 -7.78 -7.56 -4.87
C ALA A 48 -6.85 -8.36 -5.79
N HIS A 49 -6.95 -8.16 -7.12
CA HIS A 49 -6.10 -8.83 -8.11
C HIS A 49 -4.61 -8.54 -7.92
N ILE A 50 -4.23 -7.45 -7.23
CA ILE A 50 -2.83 -7.15 -6.93
C ILE A 50 -2.16 -8.20 -6.04
N ARG A 51 -2.94 -9.03 -5.33
CA ARG A 51 -2.43 -10.16 -4.55
C ARG A 51 -1.95 -11.31 -5.42
N THR A 52 -2.54 -11.49 -6.60
CA THR A 52 -2.26 -12.61 -7.50
C THR A 52 -1.44 -12.22 -8.73
N THR A 53 -1.41 -10.92 -9.05
CA THR A 53 -0.70 -10.39 -10.22
C THR A 53 0.20 -9.24 -9.79
N ASP A 54 1.48 -9.28 -10.18
CA ASP A 54 2.40 -8.16 -9.95
C ASP A 54 1.87 -6.90 -10.66
N LEU A 55 1.68 -5.84 -9.90
CA LEU A 55 1.13 -4.59 -10.42
C LEU A 55 2.05 -3.91 -11.44
N GLY A 56 3.35 -4.19 -11.38
CA GLY A 56 4.32 -3.62 -12.32
C GLY A 56 4.68 -2.15 -12.05
N VAL A 57 4.04 -1.47 -11.08
CA VAL A 57 4.35 -0.09 -10.68
C VAL A 57 4.60 -0.01 -9.17
N PRO A 58 5.38 0.98 -8.68
CA PRO A 58 5.63 1.17 -7.25
C PRO A 58 4.33 1.42 -6.47
N ILE A 59 4.27 0.87 -5.26
CA ILE A 59 3.14 1.06 -4.33
C ILE A 59 3.67 1.72 -3.06
N LEU A 60 3.34 2.98 -2.81
CA LEU A 60 3.54 3.58 -1.50
C LEU A 60 2.42 3.11 -0.57
N ALA A 61 2.77 2.42 0.51
CA ALA A 61 1.80 1.86 1.44
C ALA A 61 1.91 2.50 2.83
N PRO A 62 1.16 3.58 3.11
CA PRO A 62 1.03 4.12 4.45
C PRO A 62 0.13 3.22 5.32
N GLY A 63 0.35 3.28 6.66
CA GLY A 63 -0.51 2.61 7.62
C GLY A 63 0.18 1.55 8.47
N PHE A 64 1.43 1.28 8.24
CA PHE A 64 2.22 0.38 9.10
C PHE A 64 2.54 1.01 10.46
N GLY A 65 2.54 0.20 11.51
CA GLY A 65 2.79 0.62 12.88
C GLY A 65 1.62 1.37 13.51
N ALA A 66 1.67 2.68 13.60
CA ALA A 66 0.69 3.51 14.33
C ALA A 66 -0.77 3.40 13.84
N GLN A 67 -1.02 2.94 12.62
CA GLN A 67 -2.36 2.72 12.08
C GLN A 67 -2.81 1.24 12.13
N GLY A 68 -1.99 0.37 12.70
CA GLY A 68 -2.34 -1.01 13.01
C GLY A 68 -1.86 -2.07 12.03
N ALA A 69 -1.44 -1.71 10.81
CA ALA A 69 -0.82 -2.70 9.92
C ALA A 69 0.56 -3.13 10.46
N LYS A 70 0.87 -4.42 10.33
CA LYS A 70 2.17 -5.00 10.71
C LYS A 70 3.00 -5.23 9.45
N LEU A 71 4.30 -4.94 9.50
CA LEU A 71 5.20 -5.21 8.36
C LEU A 71 5.22 -6.71 8.00
N ALA A 72 5.18 -7.58 8.98
CA ALA A 72 5.09 -9.04 8.77
C ALA A 72 3.88 -9.49 7.93
N SER A 73 2.80 -8.69 7.88
CA SER A 73 1.62 -8.98 7.05
C SER A 73 1.66 -8.37 5.65
N LEU A 74 2.77 -7.72 5.27
CA LEU A 74 2.91 -7.07 3.96
C LEU A 74 2.70 -8.05 2.80
N LYS A 75 3.30 -9.24 2.89
CA LYS A 75 3.16 -10.28 1.85
C LYS A 75 1.73 -10.80 1.75
N ASP A 76 1.03 -10.95 2.87
CA ASP A 76 -0.36 -11.39 2.88
C ASP A 76 -1.29 -10.34 2.26
N GLN A 77 -1.03 -9.07 2.57
CA GLN A 77 -1.85 -7.95 2.09
C GLN A 77 -1.65 -7.70 0.58
N PHE A 78 -0.41 -7.73 0.08
CA PHE A 78 -0.08 -7.31 -1.28
C PHE A 78 0.31 -8.47 -2.22
N GLY A 79 0.52 -9.68 -1.71
CA GLY A 79 0.77 -10.89 -2.48
C GLY A 79 1.86 -10.74 -3.53
N ALA A 80 1.54 -11.00 -4.80
CA ALA A 80 2.48 -10.90 -5.92
C ALA A 80 3.06 -9.49 -6.11
N SER A 81 2.34 -8.45 -5.69
CA SER A 81 2.82 -7.06 -5.76
C SER A 81 3.68 -6.64 -4.56
N SER A 82 3.92 -7.52 -3.58
CA SER A 82 4.64 -7.17 -2.35
C SER A 82 6.06 -6.62 -2.58
N ALA A 83 6.75 -7.09 -3.61
CA ALA A 83 8.08 -6.59 -4.00
C ALA A 83 8.07 -5.15 -4.54
N ARG A 84 6.90 -4.60 -4.87
CA ARG A 84 6.72 -3.21 -5.32
C ARG A 84 6.38 -2.25 -4.20
N VAL A 85 6.14 -2.78 -2.98
CA VAL A 85 5.65 -1.99 -1.86
C VAL A 85 6.78 -1.23 -1.18
N ILE A 86 6.57 0.07 -1.01
CA ILE A 86 7.37 0.97 -0.20
C ILE A 86 6.57 1.22 1.10
N PRO A 87 6.86 0.50 2.19
CA PRO A 87 6.10 0.64 3.42
C PRO A 87 6.44 1.96 4.11
N ASN A 88 5.42 2.66 4.62
CA ASN A 88 5.60 3.92 5.33
C ASN A 88 5.13 3.79 6.80
N MET A 89 6.03 4.16 7.73
CA MET A 89 5.84 4.06 9.19
C MET A 89 6.08 5.41 9.90
N SER A 90 5.69 6.53 9.34
CA SER A 90 6.05 7.88 9.84
C SER A 90 5.80 8.08 11.33
N ARG A 91 4.53 7.98 11.79
CA ARG A 91 4.15 8.27 13.18
C ARG A 91 4.79 7.33 14.22
N ALA A 92 4.93 6.06 13.89
CA ALA A 92 5.56 5.10 14.80
C ALA A 92 7.02 5.48 15.09
N LEU A 93 7.72 6.05 14.11
CA LEU A 93 9.11 6.51 14.27
C LEU A 93 9.18 7.86 14.99
N THR A 94 8.36 8.84 14.59
CA THR A 94 8.43 10.20 15.13
C THR A 94 7.98 10.30 16.59
N MET A 95 7.05 9.46 17.04
CA MET A 95 6.56 9.43 18.42
C MET A 95 7.49 8.67 19.38
N ALA A 96 8.42 7.88 18.87
CA ALA A 96 9.31 7.08 19.71
C ALA A 96 10.50 7.83 20.30
N GLY A 97 10.73 9.06 19.87
CA GLY A 97 11.88 9.88 20.24
C GLY A 97 13.17 9.47 19.52
N PRO A 98 14.18 10.38 19.47
CA PRO A 98 15.38 10.20 18.65
C PRO A 98 16.20 8.97 19.03
N ASP A 99 16.29 8.65 20.33
CA ASP A 99 17.12 7.53 20.82
C ASP A 99 16.54 6.14 20.45
N SER A 100 15.26 6.09 20.10
CA SER A 100 14.56 4.85 19.77
C SER A 100 14.44 4.61 18.25
N VAL A 101 14.64 5.62 17.42
CA VAL A 101 14.42 5.55 15.96
C VAL A 101 15.30 4.49 15.31
N ALA A 102 16.60 4.46 15.62
CA ALA A 102 17.52 3.48 15.03
C ALA A 102 17.08 2.04 15.33
N LYS A 103 16.74 1.74 16.58
CA LYS A 103 16.26 0.42 17.02
C LYS A 103 14.96 0.01 16.32
N LEU A 104 14.05 0.97 16.11
CA LEU A 104 12.79 0.70 15.42
C LEU A 104 13.00 0.43 13.93
N ILE A 105 13.93 1.14 13.28
CA ILE A 105 14.31 0.90 11.89
C ILE A 105 14.91 -0.51 11.74
N ASP A 106 15.84 -0.88 12.63
CA ASP A 106 16.47 -2.20 12.58
C ASP A 106 15.44 -3.33 12.81
N LYS A 107 14.52 -3.13 13.77
CA LYS A 107 13.41 -4.06 13.97
C LYS A 107 12.53 -4.16 12.71
N ALA A 108 12.17 -3.04 12.11
CA ALA A 108 11.34 -3.02 10.89
C ALA A 108 11.99 -3.76 9.72
N LYS A 109 13.32 -3.64 9.54
CA LYS A 109 14.07 -4.37 8.52
C LYS A 109 14.02 -5.89 8.71
N LEU A 110 13.93 -6.36 9.95
CA LEU A 110 13.84 -7.81 10.23
C LEU A 110 12.43 -8.38 9.96
N GLU A 111 11.42 -7.53 9.87
CA GLU A 111 10.03 -7.93 9.61
C GLU A 111 9.67 -7.92 8.10
N LEU A 112 10.52 -7.36 7.23
CA LEU A 112 10.36 -7.32 5.77
C LEU A 112 10.94 -8.57 5.09
#